data_b947a5de63ebda862c29b296b3f0f9d9
#
_entry.id   b947a5de63ebda862c29b296b3f0f9d9
#
_cell.length_a   1.000
_cell.length_b   1.000
_cell.length_c   1.000
_cell.angle_alpha   90.00
_cell.angle_beta   90.00
_cell.angle_gamma   90.00
#
_symmetry.space_group_name_H-M   'P 1'
#
loop_
_entity.id
_entity.type
_entity.pdbx_description
1 polymer ?
#
loop_
_entity_poly.entity_id
_entity_poly.type
_entity_poly.pdbx_seq_one_letter_code
_entity_poly.pdbx_strand_id
1 'polypeptide(L)'
;MKTIIFSTLILLTVTGCATRLPEDELSSTRNRLEHYLMNNAITQSEINILSQYMVELANMERYLLEYRIWNQPNYDQIEKAFTADCEAWEKQADAEAKKPSQYKGGSAEPMDHNLRMTGFIEKRIEELRTKWRQK
;
A
#
# COMPACT_ATOMS: atom_id res chain seq x y z
N MET A 1 -35.76 3.80 -19.54
CA MET A 1 -35.63 2.49 -18.87
C MET A 1 -34.16 2.01 -18.85
N LYS A 2 -33.25 2.74 -18.19
CA LYS A 2 -31.80 2.35 -18.08
C LYS A 2 -31.18 2.58 -16.69
N THR A 3 -32.00 2.73 -15.62
CA THR A 3 -31.48 3.16 -14.32
C THR A 3 -31.59 2.09 -13.22
N ILE A 4 -31.99 0.86 -13.53
CA ILE A 4 -32.27 -0.17 -12.51
C ILE A 4 -31.16 -1.24 -12.41
N ILE A 5 -30.22 -1.32 -13.35
CA ILE A 5 -29.21 -2.39 -13.39
C ILE A 5 -27.99 -2.10 -12.51
N PHE A 6 -27.70 -0.84 -12.17
CA PHE A 6 -26.52 -0.50 -11.36
C PHE A 6 -26.69 -0.71 -9.85
N SER A 7 -27.93 -0.66 -9.34
CA SER A 7 -28.17 -0.86 -7.90
C SER A 7 -28.11 -2.30 -7.44
N THR A 8 -28.36 -3.25 -8.36
CA THR A 8 -28.40 -4.69 -7.99
C THR A 8 -27.00 -5.33 -7.93
N LEU A 9 -26.01 -4.74 -8.62
CA LEU A 9 -24.65 -5.30 -8.64
C LEU A 9 -23.87 -4.95 -7.39
N ILE A 10 -24.19 -3.85 -6.72
CA ILE A 10 -23.54 -3.43 -5.47
C ILE A 10 -24.03 -4.24 -4.26
N LEU A 11 -25.27 -4.72 -4.28
CA LEU A 11 -25.84 -5.47 -3.16
C LEU A 11 -25.42 -6.94 -3.11
N LEU A 12 -24.95 -7.52 -4.22
CA LEU A 12 -24.53 -8.93 -4.29
C LEU A 12 -23.08 -9.16 -3.82
N THR A 13 -22.28 -8.11 -3.64
CA THR A 13 -20.90 -8.23 -3.15
C THR A 13 -20.78 -8.16 -1.64
N VAL A 14 -21.84 -7.83 -0.90
CA VAL A 14 -21.82 -7.66 0.56
C VAL A 14 -22.20 -8.93 1.33
N THR A 15 -22.79 -9.93 0.70
CA THR A 15 -23.33 -11.11 1.41
C THR A 15 -22.46 -12.36 1.34
N GLY A 16 -21.23 -12.29 0.82
CA GLY A 16 -20.47 -13.50 0.52
C GLY A 16 -19.03 -13.60 1.00
N CYS A 17 -18.48 -12.67 1.79
CA CYS A 17 -17.12 -12.82 2.35
C CYS A 17 -17.04 -12.24 3.75
N ALA A 18 -17.31 -13.11 4.72
CA ALA A 18 -16.86 -12.86 6.08
C ALA A 18 -15.35 -12.62 6.11
N THR A 19 -14.94 -11.49 6.66
CA THR A 19 -13.71 -11.28 7.43
C THR A 19 -12.39 -10.98 6.73
N ARG A 20 -12.29 -10.71 5.44
CA ARG A 20 -11.05 -10.10 4.95
C ARG A 20 -11.08 -8.60 5.20
N LEU A 21 -10.07 -8.12 5.93
CA LEU A 21 -9.87 -6.69 6.13
C LEU A 21 -9.43 -6.07 4.81
N PRO A 22 -9.88 -4.83 4.46
CA PRO A 22 -9.50 -4.18 3.20
C PRO A 22 -7.99 -4.13 2.96
N GLU A 23 -7.17 -3.96 4.00
CA GLU A 23 -5.71 -3.99 3.89
C GLU A 23 -5.15 -5.36 3.54
N ASP A 24 -5.83 -6.46 3.91
CA ASP A 24 -5.40 -7.82 3.55
C ASP A 24 -5.67 -8.08 2.05
N GLU A 25 -6.72 -7.49 1.49
CA GLU A 25 -6.99 -7.53 0.05
C GLU A 25 -5.98 -6.71 -0.75
N LEU A 26 -5.59 -5.54 -0.25
CA LEU A 26 -4.54 -4.73 -0.87
C LEU A 26 -3.20 -5.47 -0.89
N SER A 27 -2.83 -6.07 0.23
CA SER A 27 -1.64 -6.91 0.34
C SER A 27 -1.68 -8.08 -0.65
N SER A 28 -2.80 -8.81 -0.71
CA SER A 28 -2.98 -9.93 -1.65
C SER A 28 -2.91 -9.48 -3.11
N THR A 29 -3.46 -8.31 -3.43
CA THR A 29 -3.41 -7.76 -4.80
C THR A 29 -2.00 -7.35 -5.17
N ARG A 30 -1.25 -6.71 -4.26
CA ARG A 30 0.15 -6.35 -4.47
C ARG A 30 1.01 -7.58 -4.72
N ASN A 31 0.86 -8.64 -3.92
CA ASN A 31 1.59 -9.89 -4.09
C ASN A 31 1.30 -10.56 -5.46
N ARG A 32 0.07 -10.47 -5.95
CA ARG A 32 -0.29 -10.95 -7.30
C ARG A 32 0.37 -10.14 -8.40
N LEU A 33 0.45 -8.82 -8.24
CA LEU A 33 1.15 -7.96 -9.20
C LEU A 33 2.66 -8.23 -9.21
N GLU A 34 3.27 -8.40 -8.05
CA GLU A 34 4.68 -8.78 -7.93
C GLU A 34 4.95 -10.11 -8.63
N HIS A 35 4.15 -11.13 -8.34
CA HIS A 35 4.26 -12.43 -9.00
C HIS A 35 4.09 -12.32 -10.53
N TYR A 36 3.18 -11.47 -11.00
CA TYR A 36 2.99 -11.23 -12.43
C TYR A 36 4.22 -10.58 -13.06
N LEU A 37 4.78 -9.54 -12.42
CA LEU A 37 6.01 -8.87 -12.88
C LEU A 37 7.20 -9.85 -12.99
N MET A 38 7.33 -10.75 -12.03
CA MET A 38 8.47 -11.68 -11.97
C MET A 38 8.39 -12.81 -13.02
N ASN A 39 7.20 -13.16 -13.49
CA ASN A 39 6.97 -14.36 -14.28
C ASN A 39 6.52 -14.10 -15.74
N ASN A 40 6.32 -12.86 -16.14
CA ASN A 40 5.85 -12.53 -17.48
C ASN A 40 6.88 -11.68 -18.25
N ALA A 41 7.05 -11.99 -19.53
CA ALA A 41 7.84 -11.17 -20.45
C ALA A 41 6.99 -9.96 -20.88
N ILE A 42 7.20 -8.83 -20.22
CA ILE A 42 6.49 -7.58 -20.45
C ILE A 42 7.47 -6.48 -20.86
N THR A 43 6.93 -5.42 -21.50
CA THR A 43 7.73 -4.27 -21.89
C THR A 43 8.18 -3.43 -20.69
N GLN A 44 9.25 -2.64 -20.84
CA GLN A 44 9.70 -1.72 -19.80
C GLN A 44 8.61 -0.73 -19.38
N SER A 45 7.77 -0.32 -20.33
CA SER A 45 6.63 0.59 -20.04
C SER A 45 5.61 -0.07 -19.13
N GLU A 46 5.24 -1.32 -19.38
CA GLU A 46 4.33 -2.08 -18.54
C GLU A 46 4.91 -2.31 -17.14
N ILE A 47 6.21 -2.63 -17.05
CA ILE A 47 6.90 -2.77 -15.77
C ILE A 47 6.81 -1.47 -14.96
N ASN A 48 7.06 -0.32 -15.58
CA ASN A 48 6.98 0.98 -14.92
C ASN A 48 5.57 1.26 -14.39
N ILE A 49 4.53 0.98 -15.19
CA ILE A 49 3.13 1.15 -14.79
C ILE A 49 2.77 0.22 -13.63
N LEU A 50 3.09 -1.06 -13.73
CA LEU A 50 2.76 -2.05 -12.69
C LEU A 50 3.51 -1.77 -11.39
N SER A 51 4.78 -1.37 -11.46
CA SER A 51 5.54 -0.98 -10.26
C SER A 51 4.96 0.28 -9.58
N GLN A 52 4.41 1.23 -10.36
CA GLN A 52 3.68 2.37 -9.82
C GLN A 52 2.43 1.93 -9.05
N TYR A 53 1.64 1.01 -9.59
CA TYR A 53 0.48 0.47 -8.88
C TYR A 53 0.87 -0.25 -7.57
N MET A 54 2.02 -0.91 -7.52
CA MET A 54 2.51 -1.53 -6.29
C MET A 54 2.76 -0.49 -5.20
N VAL A 55 3.38 0.64 -5.52
CA VAL A 55 3.56 1.76 -4.58
C VAL A 55 2.21 2.30 -4.09
N GLU A 56 1.28 2.51 -5.00
CA GLU A 56 -0.05 3.04 -4.66
C GLU A 56 -0.82 2.09 -3.73
N LEU A 57 -0.84 0.79 -4.02
CA LEU A 57 -1.48 -0.22 -3.18
C LEU A 57 -0.82 -0.31 -1.79
N ALA A 58 0.52 -0.26 -1.73
CA ALA A 58 1.24 -0.26 -0.46
C ALA A 58 0.90 0.98 0.38
N ASN A 59 0.83 2.16 -0.24
CA ASN A 59 0.41 3.38 0.46
C ASN A 59 -1.03 3.31 0.94
N MET A 60 -1.95 2.79 0.14
CA MET A 60 -3.35 2.61 0.57
C MET A 60 -3.45 1.68 1.78
N GLU A 61 -2.73 0.56 1.78
CA GLU A 61 -2.66 -0.37 2.91
C GLU A 61 -2.11 0.32 4.16
N ARG A 62 -1.00 1.08 4.04
CA ARG A 62 -0.42 1.86 5.13
C ARG A 62 -1.42 2.85 5.72
N TYR A 63 -2.09 3.65 4.87
CA TYR A 63 -3.09 4.62 5.32
C TYR A 63 -4.26 3.97 6.05
N LEU A 64 -4.75 2.82 5.59
CA LEU A 64 -5.83 2.11 6.28
C LEU A 64 -5.40 1.61 7.66
N LEU A 65 -4.15 1.12 7.80
CA LEU A 65 -3.62 0.70 9.10
C LEU A 65 -3.45 1.90 10.05
N GLU A 66 -2.89 3.01 9.57
CA GLU A 66 -2.78 4.24 10.37
C GLU A 66 -4.16 4.76 10.80
N TYR A 67 -5.13 4.79 9.89
CA TYR A 67 -6.50 5.17 10.20
C TYR A 67 -7.13 4.29 11.29
N ARG A 68 -6.88 2.98 11.27
CA ARG A 68 -7.34 2.07 12.32
C ARG A 68 -6.69 2.33 13.66
N ILE A 69 -5.39 2.62 13.67
CA ILE A 69 -4.67 2.97 14.90
C ILE A 69 -5.24 4.26 15.50
N TRP A 70 -5.52 5.28 14.68
CA TRP A 70 -6.15 6.53 15.13
C TRP A 70 -7.56 6.33 15.71
N ASN A 71 -8.29 5.34 15.24
CA ASN A 71 -9.66 5.07 15.67
C ASN A 71 -9.76 3.96 16.73
N GLN A 72 -8.66 3.49 17.30
CA GLN A 72 -8.73 2.49 18.36
C GLN A 72 -9.12 3.13 19.72
N PRO A 73 -9.82 2.38 20.60
CA PRO A 73 -10.39 2.94 21.83
C PRO A 73 -9.40 3.58 22.80
N ASN A 74 -8.13 3.18 22.78
CA ASN A 74 -7.07 3.68 23.65
C ASN A 74 -6.09 4.61 22.93
N TYR A 75 -6.49 5.20 21.79
CA TYR A 75 -5.60 6.07 21.00
C TYR A 75 -5.01 7.20 21.84
N ASP A 76 -5.79 7.84 22.72
CA ASP A 76 -5.35 8.93 23.59
C ASP A 76 -4.09 8.57 24.43
N GLN A 77 -3.91 7.28 24.74
CA GLN A 77 -2.74 6.81 25.52
C GLN A 77 -1.48 6.73 24.67
N ILE A 78 -1.61 6.58 23.37
CA ILE A 78 -0.49 6.41 22.43
C ILE A 78 -0.31 7.59 21.49
N GLU A 79 -1.25 8.53 21.43
CA GLU A 79 -1.32 9.63 20.45
C GLU A 79 0.02 10.32 20.25
N LYS A 80 0.63 10.79 21.33
CA LYS A 80 1.92 11.50 21.26
C LYS A 80 3.04 10.64 20.66
N ALA A 81 3.11 9.39 21.06
CA ALA A 81 4.15 8.48 20.59
C ALA A 81 3.91 8.07 19.13
N PHE A 82 2.65 7.81 18.76
CA PHE A 82 2.28 7.44 17.41
C PHE A 82 2.47 8.60 16.43
N THR A 83 2.07 9.81 16.80
CA THR A 83 2.28 11.02 15.98
C THR A 83 3.77 11.27 15.71
N ALA A 84 4.61 11.19 16.76
CA ALA A 84 6.06 11.34 16.59
C ALA A 84 6.67 10.24 15.70
N ASP A 85 6.18 9.02 15.80
CA ASP A 85 6.60 7.89 14.96
C ASP A 85 6.20 8.10 13.48
N CYS A 86 4.98 8.59 13.21
CA CYS A 86 4.54 8.95 11.86
C CYS A 86 5.39 10.08 11.26
N GLU A 87 5.64 11.16 12.00
CA GLU A 87 6.50 12.26 11.54
C GLU A 87 7.94 11.81 11.25
N ALA A 88 8.50 10.94 12.08
CA ALA A 88 9.82 10.38 11.87
C ALA A 88 9.87 9.51 10.60
N TRP A 89 8.83 8.71 10.38
CA TRP A 89 8.72 7.88 9.19
C TRP A 89 8.58 8.74 7.92
N GLU A 90 7.76 9.80 7.91
CA GLU A 90 7.61 10.69 6.77
C GLU A 90 8.94 11.34 6.37
N LYS A 91 9.74 11.78 7.32
CA LYS A 91 11.10 12.31 7.04
C LYS A 91 12.01 11.26 6.41
N GLN A 92 11.90 10.00 6.85
CA GLN A 92 12.67 8.90 6.26
C GLN A 92 12.16 8.57 4.84
N ALA A 93 10.84 8.60 4.61
CA ALA A 93 10.24 8.38 3.31
C ALA A 93 10.67 9.44 2.29
N ASP A 94 10.71 10.71 2.70
CA ASP A 94 11.22 11.80 1.88
C ASP A 94 12.71 11.63 1.51
N ALA A 95 13.50 11.17 2.47
CA ALA A 95 14.91 10.87 2.23
C ALA A 95 15.09 9.68 1.28
N GLU A 96 14.28 8.62 1.46
CA GLU A 96 14.29 7.44 0.59
C GLU A 96 13.89 7.79 -0.84
N ALA A 97 12.84 8.61 -1.01
CA ALA A 97 12.36 9.05 -2.32
C ALA A 97 13.42 9.82 -3.12
N LYS A 98 14.29 10.56 -2.43
CA LYS A 98 15.37 11.38 -3.04
C LYS A 98 16.64 10.60 -3.39
N LYS A 99 16.74 9.34 -2.99
CA LYS A 99 17.92 8.52 -3.34
C LYS A 99 18.00 8.31 -4.85
N PRO A 100 19.18 8.45 -5.45
CA PRO A 100 19.35 8.25 -6.88
C PRO A 100 19.08 6.78 -7.25
N SER A 101 18.47 6.57 -8.40
CA SER A 101 18.36 5.26 -9.02
C SER A 101 19.71 4.82 -9.60
N GLN A 102 20.00 3.52 -9.56
CA GLN A 102 21.13 2.93 -10.29
C GLN A 102 20.94 3.04 -11.81
N TYR A 103 19.71 3.25 -12.30
CA TYR A 103 19.35 3.41 -13.72
C TYR A 103 19.10 4.88 -14.09
N LYS A 104 19.77 5.82 -13.42
CA LYS A 104 19.57 7.27 -13.60
C LYS A 104 19.55 7.67 -15.08
N GLY A 105 18.46 8.32 -15.49
CA GLY A 105 18.24 8.77 -16.88
C GLY A 105 17.83 7.66 -17.86
N GLY A 106 17.71 6.41 -17.41
CA GLY A 106 17.29 5.28 -18.23
C GLY A 106 15.79 4.97 -18.11
N SER A 107 15.27 4.17 -19.05
CA SER A 107 13.85 3.75 -19.06
C SER A 107 13.44 2.89 -17.85
N ALA A 108 14.40 2.30 -17.15
CA ALA A 108 14.18 1.50 -15.95
C ALA A 108 14.23 2.31 -14.65
N GLU A 109 14.56 3.60 -14.70
CA GLU A 109 14.64 4.46 -13.51
C GLU A 109 13.32 4.52 -12.72
N PRO A 110 12.14 4.69 -13.36
CA PRO A 110 10.87 4.70 -12.64
C PRO A 110 10.58 3.39 -11.91
N MET A 111 10.85 2.26 -12.56
CA MET A 111 10.68 0.93 -11.94
C MET A 111 11.56 0.78 -10.69
N ASP A 112 12.85 1.08 -10.78
CA ASP A 112 13.81 0.97 -9.68
C ASP A 112 13.36 1.83 -8.48
N HIS A 113 12.94 3.07 -8.74
CA HIS A 113 12.39 3.96 -7.74
C HIS A 113 11.14 3.37 -7.08
N ASN A 114 10.18 2.91 -7.89
CA ASN A 114 8.90 2.39 -7.41
C ASN A 114 9.08 1.12 -6.57
N LEU A 115 9.89 0.15 -7.02
CA LEU A 115 10.14 -1.08 -6.28
C LEU A 115 10.83 -0.81 -4.94
N ARG A 116 11.79 0.11 -4.91
CA ARG A 116 12.46 0.52 -3.67
C ARG A 116 11.47 1.20 -2.70
N MET A 117 10.63 2.11 -3.20
CA MET A 117 9.60 2.76 -2.38
C MET A 117 8.56 1.76 -1.88
N THR A 118 8.14 0.80 -2.70
CA THR A 118 7.25 -0.30 -2.26
C THR A 118 7.86 -1.02 -1.08
N GLY A 119 9.09 -1.51 -1.19
CA GLY A 119 9.77 -2.22 -0.09
C GLY A 119 9.98 -1.36 1.16
N PHE A 120 10.15 -0.04 1.02
CA PHE A 120 10.24 0.88 2.15
C PHE A 120 8.89 1.00 2.87
N ILE A 121 7.79 1.12 2.12
CA ILE A 121 6.44 1.22 2.67
C ILE A 121 6.00 -0.12 3.30
N GLU A 122 6.38 -1.25 2.74
CA GLU A 122 6.10 -2.58 3.30
C GLU A 122 6.70 -2.78 4.70
N LYS A 123 7.91 -2.29 4.93
CA LYS A 123 8.51 -2.27 6.27
C LYS A 123 7.67 -1.46 7.25
N ARG A 124 7.15 -0.32 6.81
CA ARG A 124 6.24 0.49 7.62
C ARG A 124 4.94 -0.25 7.95
N ILE A 125 4.36 -0.93 6.97
CA ILE A 125 3.15 -1.75 7.16
C ILE A 125 3.38 -2.80 8.23
N GLU A 126 4.52 -3.50 8.19
CA GLU A 126 4.88 -4.50 9.20
C GLU A 126 5.07 -3.88 10.60
N GLU A 127 5.72 -2.72 10.69
CA GLU A 127 5.85 -1.97 11.95
C GLU A 127 4.48 -1.57 12.52
N LEU A 128 3.57 -1.06 11.68
CA LEU A 128 2.22 -0.69 12.10
C LEU A 128 1.44 -1.89 12.62
N ARG A 129 1.58 -3.04 11.98
CA ARG A 129 0.92 -4.29 12.37
C ARG A 129 1.46 -4.87 13.67
N THR A 130 2.77 -4.77 13.91
CA THR A 130 3.43 -5.40 15.06
C THR A 130 3.49 -4.50 16.29
N LYS A 131 3.81 -3.22 16.10
CA LYS A 131 4.05 -2.28 17.20
C LYS A 131 2.79 -1.58 17.68
N TRP A 132 1.89 -1.21 16.77
CA TRP A 132 0.79 -0.29 17.06
C TRP A 132 -0.60 -0.94 17.07
N ARG A 133 -0.78 -2.07 16.44
CA ARG A 133 -2.07 -2.76 16.42
C ARG A 133 -2.31 -3.43 17.76
N GLN A 134 -3.43 -3.12 18.41
CA GLN A 134 -3.91 -3.90 19.55
C GLN A 134 -4.27 -5.32 19.12
N LYS A 135 -3.85 -6.28 19.93
CA LYS A 135 -4.26 -7.68 19.80
C LYS A 135 -5.68 -7.87 20.33
#